data_a570b6589f3fde87a71b56ea556559c4
#
_entry.id   a570b6589f3fde87a71b56ea556559c4
#
_cell.length_a   1.000
_cell.length_b   1.000
_cell.length_c   1.000
_cell.angle_alpha   90.00
_cell.angle_beta   90.00
_cell.angle_gamma   90.00
#
_symmetry.space_group_name_H-M   'P 1'
#
loop_
_entity.id
_entity.type
_entity.pdbx_description
1 polymer ?
#
loop_
_entity_poly.entity_id
_entity_poly.type
_entity_poly.pdbx_seq_one_letter_code
_entity_poly.pdbx_strand_id
1 'polypeptide(L)'
;AIMTTVSGTNIREIPDIIDLVVAQKVDIFAFGRYCPTSFEKSTHIEPLEYRDFLERIWQKFEQYKDCGTTFNLKDHLWTLFLYEKGLFRIPDATDADTIYDGCHCGDCHMTILPTGGVMACRRFDSPVGNLFREHIHHIYNGEKMNAYRQYEKFKKCSRCELLRFCRGCPAVAYGYTHDFFAADPQCWKEINQNYE
;
A
#
# COMPACT_ATOMS: atom_id res chain seq x y z
N ALA A 1 -0.21 19.86 -3.88
CA ALA A 1 -0.51 18.44 -4.00
C ALA A 1 -1.89 18.13 -3.46
N ILE A 2 -2.61 17.21 -4.11
CA ILE A 2 -3.89 16.64 -3.63
C ILE A 2 -3.72 15.14 -3.43
N MET A 3 -4.19 14.65 -2.29
CA MET A 3 -4.24 13.22 -2.00
C MET A 3 -5.65 12.79 -1.65
N THR A 4 -6.17 11.81 -2.37
CA THR A 4 -7.53 11.28 -2.20
C THR A 4 -7.49 9.90 -1.54
N THR A 5 -8.39 9.67 -0.59
CA THR A 5 -8.62 8.33 -0.04
C THR A 5 -9.73 7.64 -0.82
N VAL A 6 -9.43 6.46 -1.38
CA VAL A 6 -10.35 5.67 -2.21
C VAL A 6 -11.00 4.56 -1.40
N SER A 7 -12.31 4.45 -1.52
CA SER A 7 -13.14 3.37 -0.95
C SER A 7 -14.29 3.02 -1.89
N GLY A 8 -15.08 2.00 -1.59
CA GLY A 8 -16.27 1.64 -2.35
C GLY A 8 -17.29 2.77 -2.50
N THR A 9 -17.28 3.76 -1.58
CA THR A 9 -18.21 4.89 -1.64
C THR A 9 -17.87 5.92 -2.72
N ASN A 10 -16.60 6.07 -3.10
CA ASN A 10 -16.15 7.12 -4.03
C ASN A 10 -15.27 6.65 -5.19
N ILE A 11 -15.04 5.36 -5.34
CA ILE A 11 -14.16 4.80 -6.38
C ILE A 11 -14.58 5.23 -7.80
N ARG A 12 -15.86 5.49 -8.02
CA ARG A 12 -16.41 5.89 -9.32
C ARG A 12 -16.16 7.36 -9.64
N GLU A 13 -15.94 8.19 -8.63
CA GLU A 13 -15.72 9.63 -8.76
C GLU A 13 -14.25 10.01 -8.98
N ILE A 14 -13.31 9.09 -8.74
CA ILE A 14 -11.88 9.37 -8.84
C ILE A 14 -11.46 9.83 -10.25
N PRO A 15 -11.96 9.27 -11.37
CA PRO A 15 -11.67 9.79 -12.70
C PRO A 15 -12.07 11.26 -12.89
N ASP A 16 -13.21 11.68 -12.35
CA ASP A 16 -13.70 13.07 -12.43
C ASP A 16 -12.87 14.00 -11.53
N ILE A 17 -12.41 13.48 -10.37
CA ILE A 17 -11.47 14.20 -9.50
C ILE A 17 -10.15 14.44 -10.22
N ILE A 18 -9.65 13.49 -11.02
CA ILE A 18 -8.45 13.67 -11.84
C ILE A 18 -8.67 14.78 -12.88
N ASP A 19 -9.80 14.79 -13.58
CA ASP A 19 -10.14 15.84 -14.54
C ASP A 19 -10.15 17.23 -13.86
N LEU A 20 -10.74 17.33 -12.68
CA LEU A 20 -10.75 18.56 -11.88
C LEU A 20 -9.33 18.98 -11.46
N VAL A 21 -8.53 18.05 -10.98
CA VAL A 21 -7.12 18.30 -10.56
C VAL A 21 -6.30 18.87 -11.71
N VAL A 22 -6.43 18.28 -12.91
CA VAL A 22 -5.75 18.75 -14.12
C VAL A 22 -6.26 20.14 -14.55
N ALA A 23 -7.59 20.34 -14.55
CA ALA A 23 -8.19 21.64 -14.89
C ALA A 23 -7.75 22.77 -13.92
N GLN A 24 -7.51 22.44 -12.64
CA GLN A 24 -7.02 23.36 -11.62
C GLN A 24 -5.49 23.49 -11.60
N LYS A 25 -4.78 22.83 -12.53
CA LYS A 25 -3.31 22.84 -12.64
C LYS A 25 -2.60 22.50 -11.33
N VAL A 26 -3.09 21.48 -10.64
CA VAL A 26 -2.46 20.96 -9.42
C VAL A 26 -1.17 20.24 -9.78
N ASP A 27 -0.07 20.53 -9.06
CA ASP A 27 1.26 19.98 -9.39
C ASP A 27 1.34 18.46 -9.18
N ILE A 28 0.71 17.93 -8.10
CA ILE A 28 0.83 16.52 -7.74
C ILE A 28 -0.54 15.96 -7.33
N PHE A 29 -0.93 14.86 -7.93
CA PHE A 29 -2.07 14.06 -7.52
C PHE A 29 -1.65 12.66 -7.08
N ALA A 30 -2.22 12.18 -6.00
CA ALA A 30 -2.05 10.81 -5.52
C ALA A 30 -3.35 10.29 -4.91
N PHE A 31 -3.48 8.98 -4.84
CA PHE A 31 -4.50 8.35 -4.01
C PHE A 31 -3.94 7.16 -3.24
N GLY A 32 -4.64 6.77 -2.19
CA GLY A 32 -4.39 5.55 -1.45
C GLY A 32 -5.71 4.97 -0.98
N ARG A 33 -5.77 3.66 -0.82
CA ARG A 33 -6.99 3.00 -0.35
C ARG A 33 -7.32 3.36 1.10
N TYR A 34 -8.60 3.39 1.41
CA TYR A 34 -9.11 3.47 2.76
C TYR A 34 -8.64 2.25 3.58
N CYS A 35 -8.21 2.50 4.82
CA CYS A 35 -7.92 1.46 5.79
C CYS A 35 -9.06 1.44 6.82
N PRO A 36 -9.98 0.49 6.76
CA PRO A 36 -11.07 0.39 7.72
C PRO A 36 -10.56 -0.07 9.10
N THR A 37 -11.35 0.17 10.12
CA THR A 37 -11.13 -0.40 11.47
C THR A 37 -11.83 -1.74 11.65
N SER A 38 -12.83 -2.01 10.80
CA SER A 38 -13.58 -3.26 10.68
C SER A 38 -14.13 -3.41 9.27
N PHE A 39 -14.60 -4.60 8.90
CA PHE A 39 -15.25 -4.78 7.60
C PHE A 39 -16.56 -3.98 7.52
N GLU A 40 -16.66 -3.15 6.49
CA GLU A 40 -17.84 -2.40 6.12
C GLU A 40 -18.12 -2.58 4.62
N LYS A 41 -19.27 -3.18 4.29
CA LYS A 41 -19.64 -3.47 2.89
C LYS A 41 -19.67 -2.20 2.00
N SER A 42 -20.09 -1.07 2.56
CA SER A 42 -20.18 0.20 1.83
C SER A 42 -18.82 0.75 1.39
N THR A 43 -17.76 0.47 2.15
CA THR A 43 -16.40 0.94 1.86
C THR A 43 -15.54 -0.11 1.18
N HIS A 44 -16.01 -1.37 1.14
CA HIS A 44 -15.31 -2.47 0.49
C HIS A 44 -15.26 -2.30 -1.03
N ILE A 45 -14.16 -2.73 -1.60
CA ILE A 45 -13.93 -2.83 -3.05
C ILE A 45 -13.50 -4.27 -3.34
N GLU A 46 -14.17 -4.93 -4.25
CA GLU A 46 -13.80 -6.27 -4.69
C GLU A 46 -12.45 -6.26 -5.45
N PRO A 47 -11.64 -7.33 -5.38
CA PRO A 47 -10.32 -7.38 -6.03
C PRO A 47 -10.35 -7.03 -7.52
N LEU A 48 -11.25 -7.62 -8.30
CA LEU A 48 -11.36 -7.36 -9.73
C LEU A 48 -11.90 -5.94 -10.02
N GLU A 49 -12.82 -5.44 -9.19
CA GLU A 49 -13.29 -4.05 -9.29
C GLU A 49 -12.13 -3.06 -9.07
N TYR A 50 -11.24 -3.36 -8.11
CA TYR A 50 -10.06 -2.52 -7.86
C TYR A 50 -9.06 -2.59 -9.01
N ARG A 51 -8.86 -3.76 -9.61
CA ARG A 51 -8.03 -3.93 -10.81
C ARG A 51 -8.57 -3.11 -12.00
N ASP A 52 -9.88 -3.20 -12.25
CA ASP A 52 -10.55 -2.45 -13.33
C ASP A 52 -10.51 -0.93 -13.05
N PHE A 53 -10.60 -0.54 -11.79
CA PHE A 53 -10.39 0.85 -11.38
C PHE A 53 -8.97 1.32 -11.73
N LEU A 54 -7.92 0.58 -11.37
CA LEU A 54 -6.54 0.94 -11.72
C LEU A 54 -6.33 1.04 -13.23
N GLU A 55 -6.97 0.18 -14.03
CA GLU A 55 -6.93 0.26 -15.50
C GLU A 55 -7.51 1.60 -16.00
N ARG A 56 -8.68 2.00 -15.49
CA ARG A 56 -9.31 3.28 -15.87
C ARG A 56 -8.46 4.48 -15.43
N ILE A 57 -7.85 4.42 -14.24
CA ILE A 57 -6.98 5.48 -13.75
C ILE A 57 -5.70 5.56 -14.59
N TRP A 58 -5.12 4.42 -14.96
CA TRP A 58 -3.94 4.39 -15.84
C TRP A 58 -4.23 5.06 -17.18
N GLN A 59 -5.38 4.77 -17.80
CA GLN A 59 -5.81 5.43 -19.03
C GLN A 59 -5.94 6.95 -18.87
N LYS A 60 -6.45 7.43 -17.73
CA LYS A 60 -6.48 8.86 -17.39
C LYS A 60 -5.08 9.45 -17.25
N PHE A 61 -4.15 8.76 -16.61
CA PHE A 61 -2.77 9.22 -16.46
C PHE A 61 -2.08 9.31 -17.83
N GLU A 62 -2.26 8.33 -18.70
CA GLU A 62 -1.74 8.38 -20.07
C GLU A 62 -2.37 9.52 -20.89
N GLN A 63 -3.67 9.75 -20.74
CA GLN A 63 -4.36 10.87 -21.39
C GLN A 63 -3.75 12.22 -20.98
N TYR A 64 -3.35 12.36 -19.73
CA TYR A 64 -2.85 13.60 -19.13
C TYR A 64 -1.34 13.62 -18.88
N LYS A 65 -0.57 12.74 -19.51
CA LYS A 65 0.88 12.60 -19.26
C LYS A 65 1.68 13.91 -19.43
N ASP A 66 1.22 14.84 -20.30
CA ASP A 66 1.90 16.08 -20.61
C ASP A 66 1.19 17.33 -20.02
N CYS A 67 0.24 17.16 -19.09
CA CYS A 67 -0.59 18.26 -18.56
C CYS A 67 0.09 19.10 -17.47
N GLY A 68 1.29 18.70 -17.01
CA GLY A 68 2.02 19.36 -15.92
C GLY A 68 1.68 18.85 -14.52
N THR A 69 0.64 18.02 -14.35
CA THR A 69 0.34 17.34 -13.09
C THR A 69 1.14 16.04 -13.01
N THR A 70 1.88 15.85 -11.92
CA THR A 70 2.53 14.57 -11.63
C THR A 70 1.55 13.61 -10.95
N PHE A 71 1.34 12.43 -11.52
CA PHE A 71 0.52 11.37 -10.95
C PHE A 71 1.40 10.40 -10.16
N ASN A 72 1.22 10.35 -8.84
CA ASN A 72 2.04 9.52 -7.96
C ASN A 72 1.34 8.18 -7.70
N LEU A 73 2.00 7.07 -8.03
CA LEU A 73 1.52 5.69 -7.90
C LEU A 73 1.70 5.18 -6.46
N LYS A 74 1.05 5.82 -5.50
CA LYS A 74 1.29 5.60 -4.06
C LYS A 74 0.66 4.33 -3.50
N ASP A 75 -0.38 3.80 -4.10
CA ASP A 75 -0.96 2.53 -3.64
C ASP A 75 -0.08 1.35 -4.03
N HIS A 76 0.13 0.42 -3.11
CA HIS A 76 1.07 -0.69 -3.32
C HIS A 76 0.63 -1.68 -4.42
N LEU A 77 -0.66 -1.77 -4.74
CA LEU A 77 -1.15 -2.64 -5.82
C LEU A 77 -0.86 -2.10 -7.23
N TRP A 78 -0.36 -0.86 -7.36
CA TRP A 78 0.20 -0.38 -8.62
C TRP A 78 1.33 -1.27 -9.12
N THR A 79 2.19 -1.76 -8.22
CA THR A 79 3.29 -2.67 -8.61
C THR A 79 2.76 -3.94 -9.25
N LEU A 80 1.70 -4.53 -8.68
CA LEU A 80 1.05 -5.71 -9.26
C LEU A 80 0.43 -5.38 -10.63
N PHE A 81 -0.28 -4.26 -10.74
CA PHE A 81 -0.90 -3.80 -11.98
C PHE A 81 0.15 -3.59 -13.09
N LEU A 82 1.22 -2.88 -12.80
CA LEU A 82 2.31 -2.62 -13.75
C LEU A 82 3.06 -3.90 -14.15
N TYR A 83 3.19 -4.84 -13.21
CA TYR A 83 3.79 -6.15 -13.48
C TYR A 83 2.96 -6.95 -14.49
N GLU A 84 1.64 -7.01 -14.32
CA GLU A 84 0.74 -7.65 -15.29
C GLU A 84 0.74 -6.98 -16.66
N LYS A 85 0.94 -5.67 -16.71
CA LYS A 85 1.07 -4.90 -17.96
C LYS A 85 2.45 -5.05 -18.63
N GLY A 86 3.42 -5.71 -17.99
CA GLY A 86 4.80 -5.79 -18.47
C GLY A 86 5.58 -4.46 -18.38
N LEU A 87 5.04 -3.47 -17.66
CA LEU A 87 5.64 -2.15 -17.42
C LEU A 87 6.57 -2.14 -16.20
N PHE A 88 6.42 -3.09 -15.30
CA PHE A 88 7.36 -3.38 -14.23
C PHE A 88 7.92 -4.79 -14.43
N ARG A 89 9.23 -4.95 -14.24
CA ARG A 89 9.92 -6.25 -14.25
C ARG A 89 10.73 -6.40 -12.98
N ILE A 90 10.70 -7.59 -12.40
CA ILE A 90 11.58 -7.93 -11.28
C ILE A 90 13.01 -7.92 -11.83
N PRO A 91 13.97 -7.19 -11.21
CA PRO A 91 15.37 -7.23 -11.62
C PRO A 91 15.95 -8.63 -11.52
N ASP A 92 16.86 -9.00 -12.47
CA ASP A 92 17.50 -10.32 -12.50
C ASP A 92 18.34 -10.60 -11.24
N ALA A 93 18.94 -9.56 -10.65
CA ALA A 93 19.69 -9.65 -9.41
C ALA A 93 18.94 -8.94 -8.28
N THR A 94 18.40 -9.69 -7.34
CA THR A 94 17.76 -9.18 -6.12
C THR A 94 18.35 -9.86 -4.90
N ASP A 95 18.57 -9.07 -3.85
CA ASP A 95 18.94 -9.59 -2.53
C ASP A 95 17.68 -10.10 -1.82
N ALA A 96 17.74 -11.34 -1.35
CA ALA A 96 16.61 -11.99 -0.67
C ALA A 96 16.18 -11.29 0.63
N ASP A 97 17.08 -10.55 1.27
CA ASP A 97 16.80 -9.87 2.54
C ASP A 97 16.42 -8.39 2.37
N THR A 98 16.46 -7.88 1.14
CA THR A 98 16.16 -6.47 0.85
C THR A 98 14.72 -6.27 0.38
N ILE A 99 14.05 -5.28 0.97
CA ILE A 99 12.77 -4.75 0.51
C ILE A 99 13.07 -3.57 -0.44
N TYR A 100 12.63 -3.70 -1.67
CA TYR A 100 12.89 -2.69 -2.72
C TYR A 100 11.76 -1.67 -2.83
N ASP A 101 10.50 -2.11 -2.64
CA ASP A 101 9.33 -1.24 -2.75
C ASP A 101 8.12 -1.85 -2.02
N GLY A 102 6.96 -1.20 -2.12
CA GLY A 102 5.71 -1.60 -1.50
C GLY A 102 5.55 -1.03 -0.09
N CYS A 103 5.01 -1.85 0.83
CA CYS A 103 4.79 -1.40 2.19
C CYS A 103 6.11 -1.31 2.98
N HIS A 104 6.38 -0.13 3.54
CA HIS A 104 7.57 0.14 4.36
C HIS A 104 7.31 0.03 5.88
N CYS A 105 6.17 -0.50 6.30
CA CYS A 105 5.87 -0.74 7.71
C CYS A 105 6.89 -1.73 8.30
N GLY A 106 7.51 -1.32 9.40
CA GLY A 106 8.58 -2.08 10.04
C GLY A 106 9.97 -1.88 9.41
N ASP A 107 10.05 -1.50 8.14
CA ASP A 107 11.30 -1.36 7.38
C ASP A 107 11.88 0.06 7.48
N CYS A 108 11.39 1.02 6.71
CA CYS A 108 11.91 2.39 6.73
C CYS A 108 10.84 3.46 7.04
N HIS A 109 9.75 3.07 7.67
CA HIS A 109 8.65 3.96 8.05
C HIS A 109 8.34 3.89 9.54
N MET A 110 8.21 5.04 10.17
CA MET A 110 7.67 5.23 11.52
C MET A 110 6.79 6.47 11.57
N THR A 111 5.80 6.47 12.44
CA THR A 111 4.98 7.65 12.75
C THR A 111 5.18 8.02 14.19
N ILE A 112 5.51 9.28 14.45
CA ILE A 112 5.71 9.82 15.80
C ILE A 112 4.50 10.68 16.16
N LEU A 113 3.87 10.37 17.28
CA LEU A 113 2.72 11.10 17.80
C LEU A 113 3.17 12.28 18.68
N PRO A 114 2.34 13.33 18.88
CA PRO A 114 2.67 14.45 19.76
C PRO A 114 2.96 14.04 21.22
N THR A 115 2.45 12.88 21.65
CA THR A 115 2.69 12.27 22.97
C THR A 115 4.01 11.52 23.06
N GLY A 116 4.87 11.61 22.05
CA GLY A 116 6.11 10.83 21.97
C GLY A 116 5.91 9.36 21.56
N GLY A 117 4.66 8.88 21.47
CA GLY A 117 4.37 7.52 21.01
C GLY A 117 4.86 7.28 19.59
N VAL A 118 5.46 6.11 19.35
CA VAL A 118 5.97 5.70 18.03
C VAL A 118 5.14 4.52 17.53
N MET A 119 4.63 4.66 16.30
CA MET A 119 3.84 3.65 15.61
C MET A 119 4.63 3.12 14.41
N ALA A 120 4.55 1.83 14.11
CA ALA A 120 5.13 1.25 12.90
C ALA A 120 4.42 1.75 11.62
N CYS A 121 3.13 2.06 11.71
CA CYS A 121 2.33 2.65 10.62
C CYS A 121 1.26 3.57 11.21
N ARG A 122 0.98 4.70 10.54
CA ARG A 122 -0.07 5.65 10.95
C ARG A 122 -1.51 5.17 10.64
N ARG A 123 -1.66 4.10 9.84
CA ARG A 123 -2.95 3.69 9.27
C ARG A 123 -3.68 2.64 10.10
N PHE A 124 -3.03 2.08 11.12
CA PHE A 124 -3.64 1.16 12.10
C PHE A 124 -2.91 1.28 13.45
N ASP A 125 -3.51 0.77 14.50
CA ASP A 125 -2.91 0.78 15.83
C ASP A 125 -1.70 -0.17 15.89
N SER A 126 -0.49 0.40 15.92
CA SER A 126 0.77 -0.32 15.80
C SER A 126 1.87 0.27 16.71
N PRO A 127 1.65 0.39 18.04
CA PRO A 127 2.59 1.03 18.94
C PRO A 127 3.86 0.18 19.08
N VAL A 128 5.03 0.81 18.88
CA VAL A 128 6.33 0.15 18.96
C VAL A 128 7.25 0.73 20.04
N GLY A 129 6.96 1.94 20.56
CA GLY A 129 7.75 2.56 21.61
C GLY A 129 7.31 3.98 21.94
N ASN A 130 8.11 4.69 22.75
CA ASN A 130 7.88 6.10 23.11
C ASN A 130 9.20 6.85 23.26
N LEU A 131 9.38 7.94 22.51
CA LEU A 131 10.61 8.74 22.47
C LEU A 131 10.93 9.49 23.79
N PHE A 132 9.95 9.65 24.67
CA PHE A 132 10.22 10.21 26.02
C PHE A 132 10.79 9.19 26.98
N ARG A 133 10.85 7.90 26.60
CA ARG A 133 11.32 6.80 27.44
C ARG A 133 12.47 6.02 26.82
N GLU A 134 12.60 6.05 25.49
CA GLU A 134 13.53 5.22 24.74
C GLU A 134 14.16 6.01 23.59
N HIS A 135 15.42 5.70 23.28
CA HIS A 135 16.07 6.26 22.09
C HIS A 135 15.49 5.63 20.82
N ILE A 136 15.30 6.45 19.75
CA ILE A 136 14.69 6.01 18.48
C ILE A 136 15.39 4.78 17.88
N HIS A 137 16.69 4.66 18.02
CA HIS A 137 17.47 3.51 17.55
C HIS A 137 17.05 2.20 18.26
N HIS A 138 16.76 2.26 19.57
CA HIS A 138 16.27 1.10 20.33
C HIS A 138 14.86 0.71 19.91
N ILE A 139 13.99 1.70 19.66
CA ILE A 139 12.63 1.46 19.13
C ILE A 139 12.70 0.79 17.76
N TYR A 140 13.54 1.34 16.86
CA TYR A 140 13.67 0.84 15.48
C TYR A 140 14.21 -0.58 15.40
N ASN A 141 15.18 -0.93 16.25
CA ASN A 141 15.80 -2.27 16.29
C ASN A 141 15.15 -3.20 17.34
N GLY A 142 14.14 -2.72 18.07
CA GLY A 142 13.45 -3.49 19.10
C GLY A 142 12.52 -4.57 18.57
N GLU A 143 12.18 -5.51 19.44
CA GLU A 143 11.33 -6.67 19.12
C GLU A 143 9.97 -6.28 18.52
N LYS A 144 9.34 -5.21 19.04
CA LYS A 144 8.04 -4.73 18.55
C LYS A 144 8.08 -4.27 17.10
N MET A 145 9.16 -3.58 16.68
CA MET A 145 9.36 -3.17 15.30
C MET A 145 9.73 -4.38 14.44
N ASN A 146 10.61 -5.25 14.94
CA ASN A 146 11.02 -6.47 14.24
C ASN A 146 9.86 -7.45 13.98
N ALA A 147 8.81 -7.41 14.82
CA ALA A 147 7.60 -8.21 14.59
C ALA A 147 6.94 -7.92 13.22
N TYR A 148 7.08 -6.70 12.68
CA TYR A 148 6.54 -6.33 11.36
C TYR A 148 7.46 -6.70 10.17
N ARG A 149 8.69 -7.18 10.43
CA ARG A 149 9.70 -7.58 9.42
C ARG A 149 9.70 -9.08 9.11
N GLN A 150 8.76 -9.82 9.65
CA GLN A 150 8.68 -11.28 9.47
C GLN A 150 7.96 -11.61 8.16
N TYR A 151 8.65 -11.39 7.04
CA TYR A 151 8.06 -11.47 5.69
C TYR A 151 7.57 -12.86 5.33
N GLU A 152 8.17 -13.91 5.90
CA GLU A 152 7.76 -15.32 5.77
C GLU A 152 6.36 -15.59 6.36
N LYS A 153 5.87 -14.74 7.25
CA LYS A 153 4.53 -14.87 7.85
C LYS A 153 3.39 -14.37 6.98
N PHE A 154 3.68 -13.63 5.92
CA PHE A 154 2.62 -13.18 5.02
C PHE A 154 1.93 -14.35 4.34
N LYS A 155 0.66 -14.61 4.69
CA LYS A 155 -0.10 -15.81 4.29
C LYS A 155 -0.16 -16.01 2.76
N LYS A 156 -0.31 -14.95 1.99
CA LYS A 156 -0.36 -14.98 0.53
C LYS A 156 0.97 -14.53 -0.08
N CYS A 157 1.49 -13.39 0.39
CA CYS A 157 2.62 -12.74 -0.24
C CYS A 157 3.95 -13.45 -0.03
N SER A 158 4.11 -14.29 1.02
CA SER A 158 5.32 -15.10 1.24
C SER A 158 5.62 -16.06 0.07
N ARG A 159 4.59 -16.44 -0.68
CA ARG A 159 4.69 -17.31 -1.88
C ARG A 159 4.58 -16.54 -3.20
N CYS A 160 4.63 -15.22 -3.15
CA CYS A 160 4.50 -14.36 -4.32
C CYS A 160 5.85 -13.81 -4.75
N GLU A 161 6.17 -13.92 -6.03
CA GLU A 161 7.40 -13.36 -6.61
C GLU A 161 7.55 -11.84 -6.40
N LEU A 162 6.43 -11.14 -6.18
CA LEU A 162 6.41 -9.71 -5.90
C LEU A 162 6.60 -9.36 -4.41
N LEU A 163 6.89 -10.32 -3.53
CA LEU A 163 7.01 -10.09 -2.08
C LEU A 163 7.89 -8.88 -1.74
N ARG A 164 9.01 -8.71 -2.43
CA ARG A 164 10.00 -7.65 -2.16
C ARG A 164 9.62 -6.29 -2.78
N PHE A 165 8.58 -6.25 -3.60
CA PHE A 165 8.19 -5.06 -4.37
C PHE A 165 6.75 -4.61 -4.12
N CYS A 166 5.89 -5.44 -3.55
CA CYS A 166 4.46 -5.15 -3.37
C CYS A 166 3.99 -5.43 -1.94
N ARG A 167 3.62 -6.64 -1.58
CA ARG A 167 2.97 -7.09 -0.32
C ARG A 167 1.56 -6.54 -0.09
N GLY A 168 0.96 -5.81 -1.05
CA GLY A 168 -0.30 -5.11 -0.81
C GLY A 168 -0.19 -4.06 0.30
N CYS A 169 -1.28 -3.79 1.00
CA CYS A 169 -1.28 -2.93 2.18
C CYS A 169 -1.66 -3.72 3.44
N PRO A 170 -0.68 -4.10 4.30
CA PRO A 170 -0.98 -4.82 5.53
C PRO A 170 -1.90 -4.07 6.50
N ALA A 171 -1.92 -2.72 6.46
CA ALA A 171 -2.86 -1.95 7.26
C ALA A 171 -4.31 -2.09 6.77
N VAL A 172 -4.52 -2.23 5.45
CA VAL A 172 -5.84 -2.59 4.90
C VAL A 172 -6.21 -4.01 5.32
N ALA A 173 -5.31 -4.98 5.15
CA ALA A 173 -5.53 -6.37 5.58
C ALA A 173 -5.89 -6.44 7.07
N TYR A 174 -5.15 -5.73 7.92
CA TYR A 174 -5.41 -5.66 9.36
C TYR A 174 -6.82 -5.11 9.67
N GLY A 175 -7.24 -4.07 8.98
CA GLY A 175 -8.58 -3.49 9.18
C GLY A 175 -9.72 -4.46 8.87
N TYR A 176 -9.50 -5.43 7.98
CA TYR A 176 -10.49 -6.47 7.65
C TYR A 176 -10.42 -7.69 8.55
N THR A 177 -9.24 -8.06 9.03
CA THR A 177 -8.98 -9.39 9.61
C THR A 177 -8.38 -9.35 11.00
N HIS A 178 -7.94 -8.17 11.48
CA HIS A 178 -7.12 -7.97 12.67
C HIS A 178 -5.79 -8.76 12.64
N ASP A 179 -5.34 -9.16 11.44
CA ASP A 179 -4.07 -9.83 11.20
C ASP A 179 -3.23 -9.05 10.18
N PHE A 180 -2.08 -8.54 10.63
CA PHE A 180 -1.14 -7.79 9.79
C PHE A 180 -0.59 -8.62 8.61
N PHE A 181 -0.45 -9.91 8.79
CA PHE A 181 0.11 -10.83 7.80
C PHE A 181 -0.95 -11.47 6.89
N ALA A 182 -2.21 -11.10 7.04
CA ALA A 182 -3.27 -11.56 6.16
C ALA A 182 -3.07 -11.09 4.72
N ALA A 183 -3.73 -11.77 3.78
CA ALA A 183 -3.77 -11.32 2.40
C ALA A 183 -4.47 -9.96 2.28
N ASP A 184 -3.94 -9.07 1.44
CA ASP A 184 -4.63 -7.84 1.08
C ASP A 184 -5.97 -8.17 0.41
N PRO A 185 -7.11 -7.68 0.95
CA PRO A 185 -8.44 -8.07 0.47
C PRO A 185 -8.74 -7.57 -0.95
N GLN A 186 -8.01 -6.58 -1.47
CA GLN A 186 -8.13 -6.11 -2.86
C GLN A 186 -7.08 -6.71 -3.81
N CYS A 187 -6.20 -7.58 -3.33
CA CYS A 187 -5.21 -8.24 -4.18
C CYS A 187 -5.85 -9.33 -5.06
N TRP A 188 -5.94 -9.08 -6.36
CA TRP A 188 -6.53 -9.99 -7.36
C TRP A 188 -5.58 -11.08 -7.87
N LYS A 189 -4.28 -11.01 -7.55
CA LYS A 189 -3.32 -12.03 -8.01
C LYS A 189 -3.65 -13.38 -7.39
N GLU A 190 -3.78 -14.40 -8.19
CA GLU A 190 -3.87 -15.78 -7.74
C GLU A 190 -2.48 -16.36 -7.49
N ILE A 191 -2.30 -17.07 -6.39
CA ILE A 191 -1.08 -17.80 -6.09
C ILE A 191 -1.43 -19.27 -6.23
N ASN A 192 -0.83 -19.93 -7.23
CA ASN A 192 -1.01 -21.37 -7.41
C ASN A 192 -0.54 -22.13 -6.16
N GLN A 193 -1.39 -23.00 -5.64
CA GLN A 193 -1.10 -23.82 -4.46
C GLN A 193 -0.14 -25.00 -4.78
N ASN A 194 0.36 -25.10 -6.02
CA ASN A 194 1.13 -26.25 -6.49
C ASN A 194 2.64 -26.05 -6.33
N TYR A 195 3.12 -25.84 -5.11
CA TYR A 195 4.51 -26.12 -4.71
C TYR A 195 4.48 -26.62 -3.26
N GLU A 196 4.08 -27.90 -3.06
CA GLU A 196 4.55 -28.72 -1.97
C GLU A 196 5.80 -29.49 -2.40
#